data_4a6926aacaa7a6fe32ce40b95655f625
#
_entry.id   4a6926aacaa7a6fe32ce40b95655f625
#
_cell.length_a   1.000
_cell.length_b   1.000
_cell.length_c   1.000
_cell.angle_alpha   90.00
_cell.angle_beta   90.00
_cell.angle_gamma   90.00
#
_symmetry.space_group_name_H-M   'P 1'
#
loop_
_entity.id
_entity.type
_entity.pdbx_description
1 polymer ?
#
loop_
_entity_poly.entity_id
_entity_poly.type
_entity_poly.pdbx_seq_one_letter_code
_entity_poly.pdbx_strand_id
1 'polypeptide(L)' 'MSSSIIGTVKWFNNSKGYGFLTDDGGNDIFVHYSAIDMDGYKTLKQGDQVKFEVVEGDKGLQAVNVGRP' A
#
# COMPACT_ATOMS: atom_id res chain seq x y z
N MET A 1 -11.42 14.48 -5.60
CA MET A 1 -10.57 13.82 -6.58
C MET A 1 -9.48 13.05 -5.88
N SER A 2 -9.40 11.77 -6.12
CA SER A 2 -8.32 10.98 -5.58
C SER A 2 -7.09 11.13 -6.47
N SER A 3 -5.93 11.22 -5.85
CA SER A 3 -4.68 11.26 -6.58
C SER A 3 -3.84 10.06 -6.18
N SER A 4 -3.31 9.38 -7.18
CA SER A 4 -2.44 8.24 -6.95
C SER A 4 -1.02 8.73 -6.70
N ILE A 5 -0.33 8.06 -5.80
CA ILE A 5 1.08 8.33 -5.56
C ILE A 5 1.86 7.03 -5.69
N ILE A 6 3.15 7.16 -5.93
CA ILE A 6 4.04 6.00 -6.02
C ILE A 6 4.89 5.97 -4.75
N GLY A 7 4.90 4.83 -4.12
CA GLY A 7 5.71 4.63 -2.93
C GLY A 7 6.40 3.28 -2.96
N THR A 8 6.97 2.91 -1.84
CA THR A 8 7.74 1.69 -1.71
C THR A 8 7.19 0.86 -0.56
N VAL A 9 7.17 -0.44 -0.73
CA VAL A 9 6.73 -1.35 0.34
C VAL A 9 7.80 -1.37 1.42
N LYS A 10 7.42 -0.92 2.62
CA LYS A 10 8.30 -0.95 3.77
C LYS A 10 8.42 -2.38 4.30
N TRP A 11 7.28 -3.02 4.50
CA TRP A 11 7.21 -4.44 4.82
C TRP A 11 5.76 -4.90 4.62
N PHE A 12 5.59 -6.19 4.42
CA PHE A 12 4.26 -6.77 4.27
C PHE A 12 4.25 -8.18 4.83
N ASN A 13 3.26 -8.49 5.65
CA ASN A 13 3.10 -9.83 6.21
C ASN A 13 2.05 -10.58 5.42
N ASN A 14 2.49 -11.50 4.58
CA ASN A 14 1.59 -12.25 3.70
C ASN A 14 0.65 -13.19 4.47
N SER A 15 1.08 -13.64 5.63
CA SER A 15 0.25 -14.54 6.45
C SER A 15 -0.92 -13.80 7.08
N LYS A 16 -0.68 -12.58 7.56
CA LYS A 16 -1.70 -11.77 8.20
C LYS A 16 -2.43 -10.86 7.22
N GLY A 17 -1.83 -10.61 6.06
CA GLY A 17 -2.47 -9.85 5.01
C GLY A 17 -2.41 -8.34 5.19
N TYR A 18 -1.39 -7.81 5.86
CA TYR A 18 -1.24 -6.37 6.01
C TYR A 18 0.23 -5.97 6.09
N GLY A 19 0.48 -4.69 5.92
CA GLY A 19 1.82 -4.15 6.03
C GLY A 19 1.79 -2.64 5.95
N PHE A 20 2.93 -2.06 5.60
CA PHE A 20 3.09 -0.62 5.48
C PHE A 20 3.81 -0.25 4.21
N LEU A 21 3.36 0.84 3.61
CA LEU A 21 4.02 1.46 2.47
C LEU A 21 4.63 2.76 2.94
N THR A 22 5.66 3.21 2.24
CA THR A 22 6.30 4.50 2.51
C THR A 22 6.09 5.39 1.29
N ASP A 23 5.57 6.60 1.51
CA ASP A 23 5.37 7.56 0.42
C ASP A 23 6.64 8.39 0.19
N ASP A 24 6.55 9.36 -0.73
CA ASP A 24 7.68 10.23 -1.06
C ASP A 24 8.19 11.04 0.12
N GLY A 25 7.32 11.36 1.04
CA GLY A 25 7.67 12.15 2.21
C GLY A 25 8.17 11.34 3.39
N GLY A 26 8.27 10.02 3.24
CA GLY A 26 8.70 9.15 4.30
C GLY A 26 7.61 8.79 5.30
N ASN A 27 6.36 9.03 4.97
CA ASN A 27 5.23 8.68 5.82
C ASN A 27 4.89 7.21 5.69
N ASP A 28 4.58 6.56 6.80
CA ASP A 28 4.14 5.18 6.81
C ASP A 28 2.63 5.14 6.56
N ILE A 29 2.23 4.31 5.60
CA ILE A 29 0.84 4.20 5.19
C ILE A 29 0.41 2.75 5.30
N PHE A 30 -0.62 2.49 6.10
CA PHE A 30 -1.13 1.14 6.31
C PHE A 30 -1.74 0.58 5.03
N VAL A 31 -1.48 -0.70 4.76
CA VAL A 31 -2.07 -1.39 3.62
C VAL A 31 -2.56 -2.77 4.05
N HIS A 32 -3.75 -3.13 3.59
CA HIS A 32 -4.33 -4.45 3.81
C HIS A 32 -4.45 -5.15 2.46
N TYR A 33 -4.37 -6.49 2.45
CA TYR A 33 -4.40 -7.22 1.19
C TYR A 33 -5.67 -6.94 0.37
N SER A 34 -6.77 -6.62 1.04
CA SER A 34 -8.02 -6.28 0.35
C SER A 34 -7.93 -5.00 -0.47
N ALA A 35 -6.95 -4.17 -0.17
CA ALA A 35 -6.72 -2.92 -0.90
C ALA A 35 -5.79 -3.11 -2.10
N ILE A 36 -5.23 -4.31 -2.27
CA ILE A 36 -4.30 -4.59 -3.36
C ILE A 36 -5.12 -4.99 -4.60
N ASP A 37 -4.98 -4.20 -5.64
CA ASP A 37 -5.69 -4.42 -6.90
C ASP A 37 -4.69 -4.85 -7.97
N MET A 38 -4.27 -6.10 -7.87
CA MET A 38 -3.33 -6.69 -8.81
C MET A 38 -3.88 -8.03 -9.29
N ASP A 39 -3.64 -8.33 -10.55
CA ASP A 39 -4.01 -9.63 -11.11
C ASP A 39 -3.14 -10.72 -10.47
N GLY A 40 -3.77 -11.76 -9.99
CA GLY A 40 -3.07 -12.90 -9.42
C GLY A 40 -2.78 -12.71 -7.94
N TYR A 41 -1.53 -12.48 -7.60
CA TYR A 41 -1.12 -12.43 -6.20
C TYR A 41 -1.44 -11.11 -5.53
N LYS A 42 -2.09 -11.19 -4.39
CA LYS A 42 -2.33 -10.03 -3.54
C LYS A 42 -1.27 -9.95 -2.45
N THR A 43 -0.02 -10.01 -2.87
CA THR A 43 1.12 -9.96 -1.97
C THR A 43 2.09 -8.89 -2.41
N LEU A 44 2.81 -8.36 -1.45
CA LEU A 44 3.82 -7.33 -1.69
C LEU A 44 5.13 -7.79 -1.09
N LYS A 45 6.23 -7.33 -1.69
CA LYS A 45 7.57 -7.63 -1.18
C LYS A 45 8.23 -6.34 -0.74
N GLN A 46 9.03 -6.43 0.31
CA GLN A 46 9.80 -5.30 0.79
C GLN A 46 10.65 -4.72 -0.34
N GLY A 47 10.55 -3.41 -0.51
CA GLY A 47 11.31 -2.71 -1.55
C GLY A 47 10.60 -2.57 -2.88
N ASP A 48 9.45 -3.23 -3.07
CA ASP A 48 8.69 -3.08 -4.32
C ASP A 48 8.11 -1.69 -4.43
N GLN A 49 8.09 -1.16 -5.65
CA GLN A 49 7.38 0.09 -5.92
C GLN A 49 5.93 -0.21 -6.25
N VAL A 50 5.04 0.59 -5.69
CA VAL A 50 3.61 0.43 -5.89
C VAL A 50 2.97 1.79 -6.10
N LYS A 51 1.84 1.78 -6.77
CA LYS A 51 1.01 2.97 -6.97
C LYS A 51 -0.25 2.80 -6.14
N PHE A 52 -0.62 3.81 -5.40
CA PHE A 52 -1.77 3.70 -4.51
C PHE A 52 -2.37 5.07 -4.23
N GLU A 53 -3.57 5.06 -3.69
CA GLU A 53 -4.24 6.26 -3.20
C GLU A 53 -4.25 6.22 -1.69
N VAL A 54 -4.25 7.38 -1.06
CA VAL A 54 -4.23 7.50 0.40
C VAL A 54 -5.56 8.06 0.88
N VAL A 55 -6.13 7.40 1.85
CA VAL A 55 -7.34 7.88 2.53
C VAL A 55 -7.10 7.85 4.03
N GLU A 56 -7.86 8.65 4.77
CA GLU A 56 -7.81 8.60 6.21
C GLU A 56 -8.71 7.49 6.70
N GLY A 57 -8.13 6.58 7.48
CA GLY A 57 -8.87 5.49 8.10
C GLY A 57 -8.85 5.61 9.60
N ASP A 58 -9.44 4.63 10.28
CA ASP A 58 -9.52 4.61 11.74
C ASP A 58 -8.16 4.59 12.42
N LYS A 59 -7.17 4.03 11.74
CA LYS A 59 -5.83 3.90 12.29
C LYS A 59 -4.84 4.91 11.69
N GLY A 60 -5.34 5.93 11.02
CA GLY A 60 -4.51 6.91 10.35
C GLY A 60 -4.56 6.76 8.84
N LEU A 61 -3.47 7.07 8.17
CA LEU A 61 -3.42 7.00 6.71
C LEU A 61 -3.45 5.55 6.24
N GLN A 62 -4.22 5.31 5.19
CA GLN A 62 -4.46 3.97 4.68
C GLN A 62 -4.38 3.97 3.17
N ALA A 63 -3.73 2.96 2.59
CA ALA A 63 -3.61 2.84 1.14
C ALA A 63 -4.79 2.08 0.58
N VAL A 64 -5.27 2.53 -0.57
CA VAL A 64 -6.33 1.84 -1.31
C VAL A 64 -5.93 1.79 -2.78
N ASN A 65 -6.53 0.88 -3.52
CA ASN A 65 -6.26 0.70 -4.96
C ASN A 65 -4.76 0.52 -5.24
N VAL A 66 -4.13 -0.31 -4.43
CA VAL A 66 -2.69 -0.57 -4.56
C VAL A 66 -2.46 -1.44 -5.78
N GLY A 67 -1.58 -0.99 -6.65
CA GLY A 67 -1.27 -1.71 -7.87
C GLY A 67 0.14 -1.41 -8.33
N ARG A 68 0.46 -1.85 -9.53
CA ARG A 68 1.77 -1.59 -10.13
C ARG A 68 1.83 -0.15 -10.62
N PRO A 69 3.01 0.48 -10.54
CA PRO A 69 3.18 1.84 -11.03
C PRO A 69 2.93 1.95 -12.52
#